data_f574fe57e3f366b95035915ed50a57fe
#
_entry.id   f574fe57e3f366b95035915ed50a57fe
#
_cell.length_a   1.000
_cell.length_b   1.000
_cell.length_c   1.000
_cell.angle_alpha   90.00
_cell.angle_beta   90.00
_cell.angle_gamma   90.00
#
_symmetry.space_group_name_H-M   'P 1'
#
loop_
_entity.id
_entity.type
_entity.pdbx_description
1 polymer ?
#
loop_
_entity_poly.entity_id
_entity_poly.type
_entity_poly.pdbx_seq_one_letter_code
_entity_poly.pdbx_strand_id
1 'polypeptide(L)'
;MIPGNSHFDTTKGHIEGRRATALDCTVDDAKDTQLEVPFKGNVDPKKLEAALEQYGDKVPFIIVTITNNTAGGQPVSMENLRAVRAIADKYGKPVLFDSARFAENAYFIKTREEGYQDKTIKEITKEMFALADGMTMSAKKDGVVNMGGFIATRRQDWYEGAKGFCVQFEGYLTYGGMNGRDMNALAVGLDENTEFDNLQTRIHQVEYLASLLDEYGIPYQRPAGGHAIFVDAPKVLTHVPKEEFPAQTLTVELYLEAGIRGCEIGYLLADRDPVTRENRFNGLDLLRLAIPRRVYTDNHMAVIAAALKNVYDRRQQITHGVRITWEAPLMRHFTVQLERITD
;
A
#
# COMPACT_ATOMS: atom_id res chain seq x y z
N MET A 1 1.13 14.35 15.64
CA MET A 1 1.60 12.98 15.35
C MET A 1 0.43 12.19 14.78
N ILE A 2 0.62 11.39 13.74
CA ILE A 2 -0.44 10.58 13.13
C ILE A 2 0.00 9.11 13.15
N PRO A 3 -0.49 8.31 14.12
CA PRO A 3 -0.18 6.88 14.16
C PRO A 3 -1.00 6.09 13.14
N GLY A 4 -0.42 5.01 12.60
CA GLY A 4 -1.08 4.11 11.67
C GLY A 4 -0.19 2.93 11.26
N ASN A 5 -0.71 2.04 10.42
CA ASN A 5 0.00 0.89 9.89
C ASN A 5 0.72 1.23 8.58
N SER A 6 1.91 1.82 8.66
CA SER A 6 2.73 2.20 7.48
C SER A 6 1.95 3.01 6.44
N HIS A 7 1.82 4.28 6.68
CA HIS A 7 1.08 5.20 5.81
C HIS A 7 1.47 5.05 4.34
N PHE A 8 0.50 5.14 3.45
CA PHE A 8 0.77 5.22 2.02
C PHE A 8 1.61 6.47 1.70
N ASP A 9 2.40 6.42 0.64
CA ASP A 9 3.38 7.45 0.29
C ASP A 9 2.81 8.87 0.23
N THR A 10 1.71 9.07 -0.50
CA THR A 10 1.06 10.38 -0.61
C THR A 10 0.37 10.78 0.69
N THR A 11 -0.20 9.85 1.46
CA THR A 11 -0.75 10.12 2.79
C THR A 11 0.35 10.62 3.72
N LYS A 12 1.50 9.93 3.76
CA LYS A 12 2.69 10.37 4.50
C LYS A 12 3.18 11.75 4.02
N GLY A 13 3.25 11.95 2.70
CA GLY A 13 3.64 13.23 2.11
C GLY A 13 2.73 14.39 2.54
N HIS A 14 1.42 14.19 2.59
CA HIS A 14 0.48 15.18 3.11
C HIS A 14 0.66 15.44 4.61
N ILE A 15 0.91 14.41 5.41
CA ILE A 15 1.18 14.54 6.85
C ILE A 15 2.46 15.36 7.06
N GLU A 16 3.57 14.96 6.44
CA GLU A 16 4.88 15.61 6.62
C GLU A 16 4.91 17.02 5.98
N GLY A 17 4.24 17.23 4.85
CA GLY A 17 4.07 18.55 4.23
C GLY A 17 3.30 19.56 5.11
N ARG A 18 2.48 19.07 6.04
CA ARG A 18 1.81 19.88 7.08
C ARG A 18 2.61 19.97 8.38
N ARG A 19 3.89 19.59 8.38
CA ARG A 19 4.79 19.58 9.54
C ARG A 19 4.31 18.67 10.69
N ALA A 20 3.52 17.67 10.37
CA ALA A 20 3.17 16.59 11.26
C ALA A 20 4.11 15.39 11.03
N THR A 21 4.06 14.39 11.88
CA THR A 21 4.87 13.18 11.76
C THR A 21 3.98 11.97 11.57
N ALA A 22 4.25 11.19 10.54
CA ALA A 22 3.64 9.88 10.33
C ALA A 22 4.34 8.86 11.24
N LEU A 23 3.60 8.23 12.17
CA LEU A 23 4.13 7.22 13.09
C LEU A 23 3.75 5.83 12.59
N ASP A 24 4.75 5.00 12.33
CA ASP A 24 4.53 3.61 11.93
C ASP A 24 4.30 2.72 13.15
N CYS A 25 3.07 2.21 13.25
CA CYS A 25 2.65 1.25 14.26
C CYS A 25 2.34 -0.13 13.64
N THR A 26 2.91 -0.48 12.49
CA THR A 26 2.71 -1.79 11.88
C THR A 26 3.33 -2.89 12.74
N VAL A 27 2.74 -4.08 12.73
CA VAL A 27 3.30 -5.28 13.35
C VAL A 27 4.69 -5.59 12.80
N ASP A 28 5.60 -6.08 13.64
CA ASP A 28 6.98 -6.36 13.22
C ASP A 28 7.07 -7.51 12.20
N ASP A 29 6.14 -8.44 12.20
CA ASP A 29 6.02 -9.52 11.23
C ASP A 29 5.99 -9.01 9.78
N ALA A 30 5.52 -7.80 9.54
CA ALA A 30 5.50 -7.18 8.22
C ALA A 30 6.90 -7.00 7.61
N LYS A 31 7.94 -6.91 8.45
CA LYS A 31 9.32 -6.72 8.02
C LYS A 31 10.03 -8.01 7.62
N ASP A 32 9.56 -9.15 8.09
CA ASP A 32 10.06 -10.44 7.62
C ASP A 32 9.29 -10.88 6.37
N THR A 33 9.90 -10.69 5.22
CA THR A 33 9.29 -11.00 3.93
C THR A 33 9.02 -12.48 3.71
N GLN A 34 9.68 -13.37 4.45
CA GLN A 34 9.54 -14.83 4.29
C GLN A 34 8.59 -15.45 5.32
N LEU A 35 8.19 -14.73 6.35
CA LEU A 35 7.24 -15.19 7.33
C LEU A 35 5.83 -15.28 6.71
N GLU A 36 5.19 -16.45 6.81
CA GLU A 36 3.83 -16.69 6.31
C GLU A 36 2.81 -16.57 7.44
N VAL A 37 2.32 -15.37 7.68
CA VAL A 37 1.19 -15.10 8.59
C VAL A 37 0.10 -14.33 7.86
N PRO A 38 -1.19 -14.53 8.19
CA PRO A 38 -2.30 -14.13 7.33
C PRO A 38 -2.53 -12.61 7.21
N PHE A 39 -2.11 -11.80 8.22
CA PHE A 39 -2.47 -10.38 8.32
C PHE A 39 -1.29 -9.48 8.73
N LYS A 40 -0.25 -9.44 7.91
CA LYS A 40 0.94 -8.61 8.13
C LYS A 40 0.69 -7.11 7.97
N GLY A 41 -0.49 -6.71 7.50
CA GLY A 41 -0.91 -5.32 7.44
C GLY A 41 -1.43 -4.76 8.75
N ASN A 42 -1.57 -5.56 9.79
CA ASN A 42 -2.14 -5.16 11.08
C ASN A 42 -1.38 -4.01 11.75
N VAL A 43 -2.13 -3.20 12.49
CA VAL A 43 -1.57 -2.27 13.49
C VAL A 43 -1.14 -3.07 14.71
N ASP A 44 0.04 -2.83 15.26
CA ASP A 44 0.45 -3.34 16.56
C ASP A 44 -0.26 -2.55 17.67
N PRO A 45 -1.15 -3.18 18.46
CA PRO A 45 -1.89 -2.50 19.51
C PRO A 45 -0.99 -1.85 20.57
N LYS A 46 0.15 -2.47 20.89
CA LYS A 46 1.09 -1.94 21.89
C LYS A 46 1.79 -0.70 21.39
N LYS A 47 2.25 -0.69 20.13
CA LYS A 47 2.85 0.50 19.50
C LYS A 47 1.84 1.64 19.42
N LEU A 48 0.60 1.34 19.03
CA LEU A 48 -0.46 2.34 18.95
C LEU A 48 -0.76 2.94 20.33
N GLU A 49 -0.94 2.10 21.34
CA GLU A 49 -1.24 2.55 22.69
C GLU A 49 -0.10 3.40 23.27
N ALA A 50 1.15 2.96 23.12
CA ALA A 50 2.32 3.73 23.53
C ALA A 50 2.41 5.09 22.83
N ALA A 51 2.06 5.15 21.54
CA ALA A 51 2.03 6.41 20.79
C ALA A 51 0.95 7.36 21.33
N LEU A 52 -0.24 6.84 21.67
CA LEU A 52 -1.32 7.63 22.24
C LEU A 52 -1.01 8.12 23.67
N GLU A 53 -0.35 7.28 24.47
CA GLU A 53 0.12 7.68 25.82
C GLU A 53 1.20 8.77 25.74
N GLN A 54 2.16 8.59 24.84
CA GLN A 54 3.29 9.53 24.72
C GLN A 54 2.87 10.88 24.14
N TYR A 55 1.99 10.89 23.14
CA TYR A 55 1.70 12.10 22.37
C TYR A 55 0.34 12.72 22.66
N GLY A 56 -0.60 12.00 23.28
CA GLY A 56 -1.87 12.51 23.82
C GLY A 56 -2.61 13.44 22.84
N ASP A 57 -2.78 14.70 23.22
CA ASP A 57 -3.53 15.69 22.44
C ASP A 57 -2.84 16.07 21.11
N LYS A 58 -1.58 15.74 20.92
CA LYS A 58 -0.88 15.93 19.63
C LYS A 58 -1.28 14.89 18.59
N VAL A 59 -2.11 13.91 18.94
CA VAL A 59 -2.68 12.92 18.01
C VAL A 59 -4.13 13.32 17.70
N PRO A 60 -4.42 13.88 16.52
CA PRO A 60 -5.78 14.28 16.17
C PRO A 60 -6.66 13.10 15.73
N PHE A 61 -6.08 12.06 15.13
CA PHE A 61 -6.76 10.85 14.67
C PHE A 61 -5.74 9.75 14.37
N ILE A 62 -6.24 8.52 14.20
CA ILE A 62 -5.49 7.34 13.82
C ILE A 62 -5.81 7.02 12.36
N ILE A 63 -4.82 6.63 11.53
CA ILE A 63 -5.06 6.15 10.15
C ILE A 63 -4.83 4.64 10.08
N VAL A 64 -5.76 3.91 9.47
CA VAL A 64 -5.57 2.50 9.12
C VAL A 64 -5.67 2.35 7.61
N THR A 65 -4.58 1.89 6.99
CA THR A 65 -4.50 1.63 5.53
C THR A 65 -4.92 0.19 5.23
N ILE A 66 -5.95 0.02 4.40
CA ILE A 66 -6.55 -1.27 4.03
C ILE A 66 -6.65 -1.40 2.49
N THR A 67 -5.95 -2.36 1.84
CA THR A 67 -4.82 -3.16 2.34
C THR A 67 -3.56 -2.30 2.48
N ASN A 68 -2.64 -2.70 3.37
CA ASN A 68 -1.41 -1.96 3.62
C ASN A 68 -0.40 -2.13 2.46
N ASN A 69 -0.36 -1.14 1.55
CA ASN A 69 0.50 -1.19 0.38
C ASN A 69 1.99 -1.18 0.73
N THR A 70 2.39 -0.36 1.71
CA THR A 70 3.80 -0.18 2.10
C THR A 70 4.39 -1.44 2.75
N ALA A 71 3.55 -2.24 3.40
CA ALA A 71 3.93 -3.56 3.95
C ALA A 71 3.84 -4.69 2.90
N GLY A 72 3.75 -4.39 1.60
CA GLY A 72 3.67 -5.39 0.55
C GLY A 72 2.24 -5.82 0.19
N GLY A 73 1.27 -4.90 0.28
CA GLY A 73 -0.13 -5.17 -0.08
C GLY A 73 -0.85 -6.07 0.94
N GLN A 74 -0.37 -6.11 2.18
CA GLN A 74 -0.84 -7.03 3.21
C GLN A 74 -2.17 -6.58 3.83
N PRO A 75 -3.10 -7.52 4.07
CA PRO A 75 -4.41 -7.20 4.65
C PRO A 75 -4.33 -6.94 6.15
N VAL A 76 -5.40 -6.31 6.64
CA VAL A 76 -5.69 -6.07 8.07
C VAL A 76 -6.88 -6.92 8.47
N SER A 77 -6.79 -7.66 9.60
CA SER A 77 -7.86 -8.50 10.12
C SER A 77 -9.00 -7.69 10.74
N MET A 78 -10.19 -8.25 10.78
CA MET A 78 -11.32 -7.65 11.49
C MET A 78 -11.07 -7.56 13.00
N GLU A 79 -10.43 -8.59 13.56
CA GLU A 79 -10.00 -8.59 14.96
C GLU A 79 -9.11 -7.38 15.27
N ASN A 80 -8.13 -7.11 14.39
CA ASN A 80 -7.24 -5.97 14.56
C ASN A 80 -7.97 -4.64 14.41
N LEU A 81 -8.89 -4.52 13.44
CA LEU A 81 -9.71 -3.30 13.30
C LEU A 81 -10.55 -3.03 14.55
N ARG A 82 -11.10 -4.06 15.17
CA ARG A 82 -11.82 -3.93 16.45
C ARG A 82 -10.90 -3.53 17.60
N ALA A 83 -9.70 -4.11 17.66
CA ALA A 83 -8.70 -3.73 18.67
C ALA A 83 -8.29 -2.26 18.52
N VAL A 84 -8.03 -1.80 17.30
CA VAL A 84 -7.74 -0.39 17.02
C VAL A 84 -8.91 0.52 17.43
N ARG A 85 -10.16 0.13 17.15
CA ARG A 85 -11.34 0.90 17.54
C ARG A 85 -11.44 0.99 19.07
N ALA A 86 -11.25 -0.11 19.77
CA ALA A 86 -11.32 -0.14 21.25
C ALA A 86 -10.25 0.77 21.88
N ILE A 87 -9.01 0.73 21.35
CA ILE A 87 -7.94 1.63 21.80
C ILE A 87 -8.30 3.08 21.48
N ALA A 88 -8.76 3.36 20.27
CA ALA A 88 -9.15 4.70 19.86
C ALA A 88 -10.26 5.27 20.75
N ASP A 89 -11.27 4.48 21.12
CA ASP A 89 -12.34 4.86 22.03
C ASP A 89 -11.81 5.16 23.45
N LYS A 90 -10.90 4.31 23.96
CA LYS A 90 -10.26 4.53 25.27
C LYS A 90 -9.58 5.90 25.37
N TYR A 91 -8.94 6.35 24.28
CA TYR A 91 -8.21 7.63 24.23
C TYR A 91 -9.03 8.77 23.58
N GLY A 92 -10.30 8.54 23.22
CA GLY A 92 -11.16 9.53 22.59
C GLY A 92 -10.66 10.01 21.22
N LYS A 93 -10.01 9.12 20.44
CA LYS A 93 -9.43 9.45 19.13
C LYS A 93 -10.28 8.91 17.99
N PRO A 94 -10.55 9.71 16.95
CA PRO A 94 -11.21 9.20 15.76
C PRO A 94 -10.30 8.30 14.92
N VAL A 95 -10.92 7.39 14.14
CA VAL A 95 -10.24 6.48 13.21
C VAL A 95 -10.62 6.83 11.77
N LEU A 96 -9.62 7.07 10.94
CA LEU A 96 -9.75 7.28 9.50
C LEU A 96 -9.21 6.05 8.74
N PHE A 97 -9.98 5.53 7.77
CA PHE A 97 -9.47 4.49 6.88
C PHE A 97 -8.92 5.11 5.58
N ASP A 98 -7.70 4.74 5.22
CA ASP A 98 -7.19 4.84 3.85
C ASP A 98 -7.59 3.55 3.13
N SER A 99 -8.68 3.61 2.38
CA SER A 99 -9.46 2.43 2.01
C SER A 99 -9.49 2.15 0.51
N ALA A 100 -8.45 2.56 -0.21
CA ALA A 100 -8.39 2.37 -1.65
C ALA A 100 -8.55 0.91 -2.12
N ARG A 101 -8.28 -0.08 -1.25
CA ARG A 101 -8.37 -1.52 -1.53
C ARG A 101 -9.20 -2.26 -0.48
N PHE A 102 -10.31 -1.66 -0.10
CA PHE A 102 -11.20 -2.19 0.92
C PHE A 102 -11.79 -3.56 0.57
N ALA A 103 -12.13 -3.77 -0.69
CA ALA A 103 -12.74 -5.01 -1.17
C ALA A 103 -11.73 -6.16 -1.16
N GLU A 104 -10.49 -5.91 -1.59
CA GLU A 104 -9.40 -6.88 -1.44
C GLU A 104 -9.17 -7.23 0.04
N ASN A 105 -9.22 -6.25 0.94
CA ASN A 105 -9.10 -6.50 2.38
C ASN A 105 -10.25 -7.37 2.92
N ALA A 106 -11.49 -7.06 2.51
CA ALA A 106 -12.67 -7.85 2.88
C ALA A 106 -12.60 -9.30 2.36
N TYR A 107 -12.05 -9.49 1.14
CA TYR A 107 -11.79 -10.83 0.59
C TYR A 107 -10.84 -11.62 1.49
N PHE A 108 -9.74 -11.03 1.93
CA PHE A 108 -8.79 -11.70 2.81
C PHE A 108 -9.38 -11.99 4.21
N ILE A 109 -10.21 -11.11 4.75
CA ILE A 109 -10.97 -11.40 5.98
C ILE A 109 -11.86 -12.62 5.75
N LYS A 110 -12.64 -12.64 4.65
CA LYS A 110 -13.50 -13.79 4.33
C LYS A 110 -12.73 -15.11 4.21
N THR A 111 -11.55 -15.08 3.59
CA THR A 111 -10.81 -16.31 3.26
C THR A 111 -9.81 -16.76 4.32
N ARG A 112 -9.36 -15.86 5.20
CA ARG A 112 -8.27 -16.12 6.15
C ARG A 112 -8.67 -15.98 7.62
N GLU A 113 -9.77 -15.29 7.94
CA GLU A 113 -10.19 -15.05 9.33
C GLU A 113 -11.36 -15.96 9.72
N GLU A 114 -11.24 -16.63 10.85
CA GLU A 114 -12.26 -17.56 11.35
C GLU A 114 -13.60 -16.84 11.59
N GLY A 115 -14.72 -17.49 11.23
CA GLY A 115 -16.06 -16.97 11.40
C GLY A 115 -16.54 -16.00 10.30
N TYR A 116 -15.75 -15.78 9.25
CA TYR A 116 -16.13 -14.90 8.14
C TYR A 116 -16.45 -15.62 6.82
N GLN A 117 -16.25 -16.94 6.76
CA GLN A 117 -16.38 -17.73 5.53
C GLN A 117 -17.78 -17.67 4.91
N ASP A 118 -18.82 -17.60 5.75
CA ASP A 118 -20.22 -17.57 5.30
C ASP A 118 -20.75 -16.17 5.01
N LYS A 119 -20.01 -15.09 5.39
CA LYS A 119 -20.40 -13.70 5.12
C LYS A 119 -20.09 -13.31 3.69
N THR A 120 -20.93 -12.48 3.12
CA THR A 120 -20.65 -11.81 1.83
C THR A 120 -19.59 -10.73 2.00
N ILE A 121 -18.91 -10.37 0.92
CA ILE A 121 -17.94 -9.25 0.90
C ILE A 121 -18.62 -7.94 1.33
N LYS A 122 -19.87 -7.72 0.92
CA LYS A 122 -20.67 -6.54 1.31
C LYS A 122 -20.92 -6.45 2.81
N GLU A 123 -21.23 -7.58 3.45
CA GLU A 123 -21.43 -7.66 4.90
C GLU A 123 -20.13 -7.37 5.65
N ILE A 124 -19.02 -7.98 5.22
CA ILE A 124 -17.69 -7.74 5.82
C ILE A 124 -17.29 -6.28 5.63
N THR A 125 -17.50 -5.70 4.44
CA THR A 125 -17.22 -4.29 4.16
C THR A 125 -18.01 -3.36 5.07
N LYS A 126 -19.31 -3.61 5.28
CA LYS A 126 -20.13 -2.82 6.20
C LYS A 126 -19.62 -2.90 7.64
N GLU A 127 -19.21 -4.10 8.07
CA GLU A 127 -18.66 -4.33 9.41
C GLU A 127 -17.33 -3.58 9.59
N MET A 128 -16.41 -3.63 8.61
CA MET A 128 -15.17 -2.86 8.63
C MET A 128 -15.44 -1.36 8.78
N PHE A 129 -16.25 -0.79 7.89
CA PHE A 129 -16.51 0.65 7.90
C PHE A 129 -17.33 1.13 9.09
N ALA A 130 -18.04 0.23 9.80
CA ALA A 130 -18.69 0.58 11.07
C ALA A 130 -17.69 0.96 12.17
N LEU A 131 -16.43 0.53 12.05
CA LEU A 131 -15.35 0.80 13.01
C LEU A 131 -14.60 2.12 12.72
N ALA A 132 -14.91 2.83 11.63
CA ALA A 132 -14.27 4.07 11.24
C ALA A 132 -15.17 5.28 11.40
N ASP A 133 -14.60 6.44 11.77
CA ASP A 133 -15.28 7.74 11.79
C ASP A 133 -15.32 8.39 10.42
N GLY A 134 -14.40 8.00 9.54
CA GLY A 134 -14.33 8.45 8.16
C GLY A 134 -13.37 7.62 7.33
N MET A 135 -13.38 7.88 6.03
CA MET A 135 -12.51 7.20 5.09
C MET A 135 -12.12 8.11 3.93
N THR A 136 -10.96 7.82 3.34
CA THR A 136 -10.56 8.33 2.04
C THR A 136 -10.42 7.16 1.08
N MET A 137 -10.74 7.37 -0.20
CA MET A 137 -10.62 6.34 -1.21
C MET A 137 -10.11 6.92 -2.53
N SER A 138 -9.06 6.31 -3.05
CA SER A 138 -8.68 6.47 -4.46
C SER A 138 -9.53 5.51 -5.30
N ALA A 139 -10.44 6.05 -6.11
CA ALA A 139 -11.42 5.27 -6.86
C ALA A 139 -10.82 4.42 -8.00
N LYS A 140 -9.63 4.80 -8.48
CA LYS A 140 -8.90 4.06 -9.54
C LYS A 140 -8.32 2.70 -9.11
N LYS A 141 -8.70 2.21 -7.95
CA LYS A 141 -8.37 0.89 -7.42
C LYS A 141 -9.64 0.06 -7.28
N ASP A 142 -10.19 -0.11 -6.09
CA ASP A 142 -11.42 -0.92 -5.90
C ASP A 142 -12.70 -0.25 -6.42
N GLY A 143 -12.64 1.02 -6.77
CA GLY A 143 -13.71 1.68 -7.51
C GLY A 143 -13.78 1.33 -9.00
N VAL A 144 -12.74 0.66 -9.54
CA VAL A 144 -12.66 0.17 -10.94
C VAL A 144 -12.90 1.27 -11.98
N VAL A 145 -12.43 2.49 -11.72
CA VAL A 145 -12.49 3.64 -12.66
C VAL A 145 -11.09 4.17 -12.94
N ASN A 146 -10.98 4.96 -14.00
CA ASN A 146 -9.70 5.49 -14.46
C ASN A 146 -9.13 6.59 -13.54
N MET A 147 -9.99 7.34 -12.87
CA MET A 147 -9.61 8.48 -12.02
C MET A 147 -10.64 8.73 -10.93
N GLY A 148 -10.30 9.68 -10.06
CA GLY A 148 -11.18 10.16 -9.02
C GLY A 148 -10.94 9.50 -7.66
N GLY A 149 -11.72 9.93 -6.71
CA GLY A 149 -11.74 9.49 -5.33
C GLY A 149 -12.85 10.18 -4.57
N PHE A 150 -13.04 9.80 -3.32
CA PHE A 150 -13.99 10.46 -2.45
C PHE A 150 -13.58 10.33 -0.98
N ILE A 151 -14.16 11.19 -0.18
CA ILE A 151 -14.11 11.16 1.27
C ILE A 151 -15.52 10.87 1.76
N ALA A 152 -15.65 9.97 2.72
CA ALA A 152 -16.89 9.76 3.45
C ALA A 152 -16.62 9.83 4.95
N THR A 153 -17.49 10.49 5.72
CA THR A 153 -17.31 10.64 7.16
C THR A 153 -18.65 10.72 7.88
N ARG A 154 -18.68 10.22 9.13
CA ARG A 154 -19.81 10.41 10.06
C ARG A 154 -19.65 11.68 10.88
N ARG A 155 -18.49 12.35 10.80
CA ARG A 155 -18.16 13.54 11.56
C ARG A 155 -18.51 14.80 10.79
N GLN A 156 -19.42 15.60 11.33
CA GLN A 156 -19.83 16.87 10.73
C GLN A 156 -18.65 17.86 10.64
N ASP A 157 -17.81 17.93 11.69
CA ASP A 157 -16.64 18.81 11.72
C ASP A 157 -15.63 18.49 10.59
N TRP A 158 -15.40 17.19 10.30
CA TRP A 158 -14.54 16.79 9.19
C TRP A 158 -15.16 17.14 7.83
N TYR A 159 -16.47 16.92 7.70
CA TYR A 159 -17.17 17.26 6.45
C TYR A 159 -17.10 18.77 6.17
N GLU A 160 -17.41 19.60 7.17
CA GLU A 160 -17.34 21.06 7.03
C GLU A 160 -15.91 21.53 6.74
N GLY A 161 -14.90 20.98 7.42
CA GLY A 161 -13.49 21.31 7.20
C GLY A 161 -12.98 20.91 5.81
N ALA A 162 -13.48 19.81 5.25
CA ALA A 162 -13.06 19.31 3.93
C ALA A 162 -13.61 20.15 2.76
N LYS A 163 -14.76 20.80 2.90
CA LYS A 163 -15.43 21.55 1.82
C LYS A 163 -14.52 22.57 1.14
N GLY A 164 -13.85 23.41 1.93
CA GLY A 164 -12.97 24.46 1.39
C GLY A 164 -11.82 23.89 0.60
N PHE A 165 -11.22 22.80 1.09
CA PHE A 165 -10.13 22.12 0.39
C PHE A 165 -10.63 21.41 -0.89
N CYS A 166 -11.82 20.82 -0.86
CA CYS A 166 -12.41 20.22 -2.06
C CYS A 166 -12.57 21.26 -3.17
N VAL A 167 -13.14 22.41 -2.86
CA VAL A 167 -13.32 23.49 -3.86
C VAL A 167 -11.98 24.05 -4.36
N GLN A 168 -10.99 24.13 -3.48
CA GLN A 168 -9.69 24.70 -3.83
C GLN A 168 -8.83 23.77 -4.69
N PHE A 169 -8.88 22.45 -4.45
CA PHE A 169 -7.92 21.52 -5.03
C PHE A 169 -8.54 20.50 -6.00
N GLU A 170 -9.83 20.20 -5.89
CA GLU A 170 -10.46 19.12 -6.64
C GLU A 170 -11.55 19.62 -7.58
N GLY A 171 -12.54 20.34 -7.06
CA GLY A 171 -13.68 20.84 -7.80
C GLY A 171 -14.86 21.18 -6.90
N TYR A 172 -16.05 21.37 -7.50
CA TYR A 172 -17.23 21.71 -6.72
C TYR A 172 -17.74 20.52 -5.89
N LEU A 173 -18.37 20.78 -4.75
CA LEU A 173 -18.72 19.78 -3.72
C LEU A 173 -19.60 18.62 -4.23
N THR A 174 -20.39 18.84 -5.28
CA THR A 174 -21.30 17.82 -5.83
C THR A 174 -20.61 16.77 -6.69
N TYR A 175 -19.46 17.10 -7.31
CA TYR A 175 -18.76 16.19 -8.24
C TYR A 175 -17.24 16.13 -8.03
N GLY A 176 -16.64 17.03 -7.24
CA GLY A 176 -15.22 16.99 -6.93
C GLY A 176 -14.30 16.99 -8.17
N GLY A 177 -14.71 17.64 -9.27
CA GLY A 177 -13.99 17.63 -10.54
C GLY A 177 -14.20 16.37 -11.40
N MET A 178 -14.96 15.36 -10.93
CA MET A 178 -15.29 14.17 -11.71
C MET A 178 -16.42 14.44 -12.69
N ASN A 179 -16.32 13.89 -13.90
CA ASN A 179 -17.44 13.93 -14.85
C ASN A 179 -18.49 12.87 -14.50
N GLY A 180 -19.74 13.08 -15.01
CA GLY A 180 -20.86 12.18 -14.71
C GLY A 180 -20.64 10.74 -15.16
N ARG A 181 -19.91 10.53 -16.26
CA ARG A 181 -19.56 9.18 -16.73
C ARG A 181 -18.69 8.43 -15.74
N ASP A 182 -17.68 9.08 -15.18
CA ASP A 182 -16.77 8.45 -14.21
C ASP A 182 -17.46 8.23 -12.86
N MET A 183 -18.37 9.12 -12.45
CA MET A 183 -19.22 8.91 -11.26
C MET A 183 -20.16 7.70 -11.44
N ASN A 184 -20.79 7.56 -12.60
CA ASN A 184 -21.62 6.39 -12.90
C ASN A 184 -20.79 5.10 -12.93
N ALA A 185 -19.62 5.14 -13.57
CA ALA A 185 -18.71 4.00 -13.59
C ALA A 185 -18.23 3.62 -12.18
N LEU A 186 -17.94 4.62 -11.31
CA LEU A 186 -17.59 4.38 -9.92
C LEU A 186 -18.71 3.70 -9.14
N ALA A 187 -19.96 4.14 -9.32
CA ALA A 187 -21.09 3.53 -8.63
C ALA A 187 -21.25 2.05 -9.00
N VAL A 188 -21.12 1.71 -10.29
CA VAL A 188 -21.12 0.32 -10.76
C VAL A 188 -19.89 -0.44 -10.26
N GLY A 189 -18.71 0.15 -10.35
CA GLY A 189 -17.45 -0.49 -9.96
C GLY A 189 -17.39 -0.83 -8.48
N LEU A 190 -17.92 0.03 -7.59
CA LEU A 190 -18.01 -0.24 -6.15
C LEU A 190 -18.92 -1.44 -5.86
N ASP A 191 -20.00 -1.59 -6.60
CA ASP A 191 -20.92 -2.72 -6.45
C ASP A 191 -20.30 -4.02 -6.98
N GLU A 192 -19.82 -4.01 -8.22
CA GLU A 192 -19.18 -5.16 -8.87
C GLU A 192 -17.95 -5.68 -8.09
N ASN A 193 -17.13 -4.79 -7.54
CA ASN A 193 -15.91 -5.19 -6.85
C ASN A 193 -16.18 -5.74 -5.44
N THR A 194 -17.42 -5.78 -4.99
CA THR A 194 -17.86 -6.52 -3.79
C THR A 194 -18.43 -7.90 -4.10
N GLU A 195 -18.41 -8.32 -5.37
CA GLU A 195 -18.74 -9.70 -5.75
C GLU A 195 -17.53 -10.61 -5.56
N PHE A 196 -17.76 -11.75 -4.91
CA PHE A 196 -16.69 -12.68 -4.53
C PHE A 196 -15.88 -13.18 -5.73
N ASP A 197 -16.53 -13.57 -6.80
CA ASP A 197 -15.89 -14.17 -7.99
C ASP A 197 -14.95 -13.17 -8.70
N ASN A 198 -15.31 -11.88 -8.70
CA ASN A 198 -14.46 -10.83 -9.24
C ASN A 198 -13.16 -10.69 -8.43
N LEU A 199 -13.26 -10.71 -7.11
CA LEU A 199 -12.11 -10.64 -6.21
C LEU A 199 -11.28 -11.92 -6.27
N GLN A 200 -11.91 -13.08 -6.31
CA GLN A 200 -11.23 -14.36 -6.43
C GLN A 200 -10.37 -14.41 -7.71
N THR A 201 -10.94 -14.04 -8.86
CA THR A 201 -10.20 -13.95 -10.12
C THR A 201 -9.03 -12.99 -10.02
N ARG A 202 -9.23 -11.85 -9.36
CA ARG A 202 -8.23 -10.82 -9.14
C ARG A 202 -7.06 -11.33 -8.28
N ILE A 203 -7.38 -11.97 -7.17
CA ILE A 203 -6.39 -12.50 -6.24
C ILE A 203 -5.64 -13.68 -6.86
N HIS A 204 -6.36 -14.56 -7.58
CA HIS A 204 -5.76 -15.70 -8.28
C HIS A 204 -4.63 -15.28 -9.23
N GLN A 205 -4.75 -14.17 -9.96
CA GLN A 205 -3.66 -13.71 -10.83
C GLN A 205 -2.38 -13.36 -10.04
N VAL A 206 -2.53 -12.80 -8.85
CA VAL A 206 -1.39 -12.49 -7.98
C VAL A 206 -0.78 -13.78 -7.43
N GLU A 207 -1.62 -14.71 -6.98
CA GLU A 207 -1.20 -16.02 -6.47
C GLU A 207 -0.53 -16.87 -7.57
N TYR A 208 -1.01 -16.80 -8.80
CA TYR A 208 -0.39 -17.50 -9.93
C TYR A 208 1.02 -16.95 -10.22
N LEU A 209 1.20 -15.62 -10.25
CA LEU A 209 2.55 -15.06 -10.39
C LEU A 209 3.42 -15.46 -9.19
N ALA A 210 2.89 -15.46 -7.97
CA ALA A 210 3.60 -15.90 -6.78
C ALA A 210 4.08 -17.34 -6.88
N SER A 211 3.23 -18.26 -7.35
CA SER A 211 3.60 -19.67 -7.52
C SER A 211 4.73 -19.88 -8.51
N LEU A 212 4.77 -19.10 -9.59
CA LEU A 212 5.88 -19.12 -10.55
C LEU A 212 7.20 -18.60 -9.93
N LEU A 213 7.12 -17.57 -9.08
CA LEU A 213 8.29 -17.09 -8.35
C LEU A 213 8.81 -18.12 -7.33
N ASP A 214 7.91 -18.88 -6.72
CA ASP A 214 8.26 -19.99 -5.83
C ASP A 214 9.03 -21.09 -6.57
N GLU A 215 8.56 -21.46 -7.76
CA GLU A 215 9.26 -22.42 -8.62
C GLU A 215 10.68 -21.97 -9.01
N TYR A 216 10.86 -20.65 -9.18
CA TYR A 216 12.15 -20.07 -9.54
C TYR A 216 13.03 -19.69 -8.34
N GLY A 217 12.53 -19.85 -7.12
CA GLY A 217 13.25 -19.49 -5.90
C GLY A 217 13.48 -17.99 -5.73
N ILE A 218 12.61 -17.15 -6.33
CA ILE A 218 12.70 -15.68 -6.25
C ILE A 218 11.96 -15.19 -4.99
N PRO A 219 12.66 -14.54 -4.04
CA PRO A 219 12.04 -14.12 -2.78
C PRO A 219 11.11 -12.92 -2.99
N TYR A 220 9.94 -12.98 -2.35
CA TYR A 220 8.96 -11.89 -2.34
C TYR A 220 8.28 -11.81 -0.96
N GLN A 221 7.52 -10.74 -0.69
CA GLN A 221 6.74 -10.57 0.55
C GLN A 221 5.63 -11.62 0.63
N ARG A 222 5.76 -12.55 1.57
CA ARG A 222 4.84 -13.67 1.82
C ARG A 222 3.89 -13.38 2.99
N PRO A 223 2.67 -13.95 2.93
CA PRO A 223 2.01 -14.46 1.73
C PRO A 223 1.77 -13.35 0.71
N ALA A 224 1.49 -13.69 -0.54
CA ALA A 224 1.16 -12.69 -1.56
C ALA A 224 -0.02 -11.81 -1.15
N GLY A 225 0.07 -10.51 -1.44
CA GLY A 225 -1.00 -9.55 -1.20
C GLY A 225 -2.05 -9.56 -2.31
N GLY A 226 -2.96 -8.58 -2.30
CA GLY A 226 -4.12 -8.57 -3.19
C GLY A 226 -3.90 -7.95 -4.56
N HIS A 227 -2.93 -7.06 -4.74
CA HIS A 227 -2.86 -6.22 -5.94
C HIS A 227 -1.53 -6.23 -6.67
N ALA A 228 -0.53 -6.87 -6.11
CA ALA A 228 0.82 -6.87 -6.65
C ALA A 228 1.63 -8.02 -6.06
N ILE A 229 2.69 -8.39 -6.74
CA ILE A 229 3.83 -9.09 -6.15
C ILE A 229 4.87 -8.05 -5.73
N PHE A 230 5.46 -8.28 -4.56
CA PHE A 230 6.49 -7.42 -3.98
C PHE A 230 7.76 -8.23 -3.79
N VAL A 231 8.65 -8.18 -4.80
CA VAL A 231 9.93 -8.91 -4.78
C VAL A 231 10.87 -8.29 -3.76
N ASP A 232 11.48 -9.12 -2.92
CA ASP A 232 12.46 -8.70 -1.91
C ASP A 232 13.82 -8.45 -2.57
N ALA A 233 14.07 -7.22 -2.98
CA ALA A 233 15.23 -6.88 -3.76
C ALA A 233 16.56 -7.07 -3.00
N PRO A 234 16.69 -6.75 -1.70
CA PRO A 234 17.89 -7.08 -0.92
C PRO A 234 18.22 -8.57 -0.87
N LYS A 235 17.21 -9.46 -0.92
CA LYS A 235 17.46 -10.91 -0.99
C LYS A 235 17.80 -11.39 -2.40
N VAL A 236 17.42 -10.64 -3.44
CA VAL A 236 17.83 -10.91 -4.83
C VAL A 236 19.24 -10.38 -5.10
N LEU A 237 19.51 -9.13 -4.74
CA LEU A 237 20.76 -8.41 -5.00
C LEU A 237 21.55 -8.22 -3.68
N THR A 238 21.91 -9.33 -3.04
CA THR A 238 22.55 -9.33 -1.70
C THR A 238 23.88 -8.61 -1.63
N HIS A 239 24.54 -8.41 -2.77
CA HIS A 239 25.84 -7.75 -2.91
C HIS A 239 25.72 -6.25 -3.26
N VAL A 240 24.53 -5.76 -3.63
CA VAL A 240 24.30 -4.34 -3.90
C VAL A 240 24.02 -3.61 -2.59
N PRO A 241 24.78 -2.58 -2.22
CA PRO A 241 24.56 -1.84 -0.97
C PRO A 241 23.19 -1.15 -0.95
N LYS A 242 22.62 -1.00 0.24
CA LYS A 242 21.32 -0.31 0.42
C LYS A 242 21.34 1.14 -0.07
N GLU A 243 22.50 1.79 -0.02
CA GLU A 243 22.72 3.16 -0.51
C GLU A 243 22.64 3.26 -2.04
N GLU A 244 22.72 2.14 -2.73
CA GLU A 244 22.58 2.01 -4.19
C GLU A 244 21.18 1.52 -4.61
N PHE A 245 20.22 1.52 -3.69
CA PHE A 245 18.79 1.29 -3.93
C PHE A 245 18.49 -0.03 -4.68
N PRO A 246 18.70 -1.20 -4.06
CA PRO A 246 18.51 -2.50 -4.70
C PRO A 246 17.16 -2.70 -5.41
N ALA A 247 16.04 -2.26 -4.81
CA ALA A 247 14.72 -2.40 -5.43
C ALA A 247 14.56 -1.52 -6.68
N GLN A 248 15.11 -0.31 -6.68
CA GLN A 248 15.14 0.53 -7.87
C GLN A 248 16.06 -0.06 -8.93
N THR A 249 17.20 -0.59 -8.54
CA THR A 249 18.13 -1.28 -9.44
C THR A 249 17.45 -2.46 -10.12
N LEU A 250 16.78 -3.32 -9.35
CA LEU A 250 16.02 -4.46 -9.88
C LEU A 250 14.89 -4.00 -10.83
N THR A 251 14.24 -2.87 -10.52
CA THR A 251 13.22 -2.25 -11.37
C THR A 251 13.79 -1.88 -12.75
N VAL A 252 14.97 -1.27 -12.77
CA VAL A 252 15.67 -0.89 -14.03
C VAL A 252 16.08 -2.13 -14.81
N GLU A 253 16.67 -3.12 -14.15
CA GLU A 253 17.10 -4.36 -14.80
C GLU A 253 15.94 -5.14 -15.43
N LEU A 254 14.79 -5.21 -14.75
CA LEU A 254 13.60 -5.84 -15.29
C LEU A 254 13.02 -5.08 -16.50
N TYR A 255 13.08 -3.76 -16.47
CA TYR A 255 12.66 -2.94 -17.60
C TYR A 255 13.57 -3.14 -18.83
N LEU A 256 14.88 -3.19 -18.62
CA LEU A 256 15.85 -3.46 -19.70
C LEU A 256 15.71 -4.88 -20.26
N GLU A 257 15.37 -5.86 -19.41
CA GLU A 257 15.19 -7.26 -19.82
C GLU A 257 13.99 -7.44 -20.76
N ALA A 258 12.83 -6.86 -20.40
CA ALA A 258 11.57 -7.20 -21.07
C ALA A 258 10.58 -6.04 -21.21
N GLY A 259 10.98 -4.79 -20.95
CA GLY A 259 10.07 -3.64 -20.99
C GLY A 259 9.01 -3.65 -19.87
N ILE A 260 9.20 -4.44 -18.83
CA ILE A 260 8.26 -4.57 -17.72
C ILE A 260 8.53 -3.44 -16.72
N ARG A 261 7.53 -2.58 -16.54
CA ARG A 261 7.63 -1.45 -15.60
C ARG A 261 7.17 -1.85 -14.21
N GLY A 262 8.10 -1.90 -13.27
CA GLY A 262 7.85 -2.00 -11.84
C GLY A 262 7.81 -0.64 -11.15
N CYS A 263 7.68 -0.68 -9.83
CA CYS A 263 7.75 0.50 -8.96
C CYS A 263 8.48 0.12 -7.67
N GLU A 264 9.45 0.91 -7.30
CA GLU A 264 10.12 0.75 -6.02
C GLU A 264 9.17 1.11 -4.87
N ILE A 265 9.11 0.28 -3.83
CA ILE A 265 8.45 0.50 -2.55
C ILE A 265 9.46 0.18 -1.45
N GLY A 266 10.33 1.12 -1.18
CA GLY A 266 11.45 0.86 -0.27
C GLY A 266 12.21 2.14 0.09
N TYR A 267 13.50 2.15 -0.16
CA TYR A 267 14.41 3.19 0.34
C TYR A 267 14.27 4.55 -0.36
N LEU A 268 13.92 4.59 -1.65
CA LEU A 268 13.59 5.85 -2.32
C LEU A 268 12.28 6.42 -1.79
N LEU A 269 11.26 5.58 -1.69
CA LEU A 269 9.94 5.96 -1.15
C LEU A 269 10.01 6.36 0.32
N ALA A 270 10.89 5.75 1.13
CA ALA A 270 11.07 6.11 2.54
C ALA A 270 11.49 7.57 2.73
N ASP A 271 12.05 8.19 1.67
CA ASP A 271 12.52 9.57 1.66
C ASP A 271 13.66 9.84 2.65
N ARG A 272 14.01 11.09 2.82
CA ARG A 272 15.02 11.51 3.80
C ARG A 272 14.37 11.88 5.13
N ASP A 273 15.14 11.76 6.19
CA ASP A 273 14.77 12.36 7.46
C ASP A 273 14.60 13.88 7.28
N PRO A 274 13.49 14.48 7.73
CA PRO A 274 13.22 15.90 7.49
C PRO A 274 14.19 16.83 8.24
N VAL A 275 14.88 16.34 9.28
CA VAL A 275 15.81 17.12 10.11
C VAL A 275 17.25 16.85 9.71
N THR A 276 17.67 15.58 9.73
CA THR A 276 19.09 15.20 9.46
C THR A 276 19.41 15.14 7.97
N ARG A 277 18.38 15.02 7.12
CA ARG A 277 18.49 14.81 5.66
C ARG A 277 19.18 13.50 5.25
N GLU A 278 19.40 12.60 6.18
CA GLU A 278 19.91 11.27 5.90
C GLU A 278 18.82 10.38 5.25
N ASN A 279 19.23 9.40 4.45
CA ASN A 279 18.30 8.42 3.89
C ASN A 279 17.68 7.59 5.00
N ARG A 280 16.34 7.43 4.95
CA ARG A 280 15.64 6.49 5.83
C ARG A 280 15.65 5.09 5.21
N PHE A 281 16.07 4.11 5.99
CA PHE A 281 16.05 2.70 5.63
C PHE A 281 15.11 1.97 6.58
N ASN A 282 13.86 1.80 6.18
CA ASN A 282 12.76 1.29 7.01
C ASN A 282 12.67 -0.25 7.10
N GLY A 283 13.67 -0.95 6.56
CA GLY A 283 13.78 -2.42 6.64
C GLY A 283 13.13 -3.19 5.49
N LEU A 284 12.28 -2.55 4.67
CA LEU A 284 11.73 -3.13 3.45
C LEU A 284 12.24 -2.37 2.23
N ASP A 285 12.73 -3.10 1.23
CA ASP A 285 13.11 -2.55 -0.07
C ASP A 285 12.58 -3.48 -1.17
N LEU A 286 11.41 -3.18 -1.69
CA LEU A 286 10.61 -4.08 -2.50
C LEU A 286 10.41 -3.54 -3.91
N LEU A 287 10.62 -4.40 -4.91
CA LEU A 287 10.12 -4.16 -6.27
C LEU A 287 8.66 -4.56 -6.32
N ARG A 288 7.75 -3.60 -6.49
CA ARG A 288 6.33 -3.84 -6.68
C ARG A 288 5.98 -4.02 -8.15
N LEU A 289 5.39 -5.15 -8.47
CA LEU A 289 4.77 -5.45 -9.75
C LEU A 289 3.25 -5.40 -9.58
N ALA A 290 2.67 -4.21 -9.76
CA ALA A 290 1.24 -4.01 -9.66
C ALA A 290 0.52 -4.65 -10.85
N ILE A 291 -0.50 -5.45 -10.57
CA ILE A 291 -1.33 -6.10 -11.58
C ILE A 291 -2.63 -5.30 -11.68
N PRO A 292 -2.87 -4.53 -12.75
CA PRO A 292 -4.11 -3.78 -12.92
C PRO A 292 -5.29 -4.72 -13.13
N ARG A 293 -6.46 -4.30 -12.66
CA ARG A 293 -7.69 -5.09 -12.74
C ARG A 293 -8.16 -5.22 -14.18
N ARG A 294 -8.51 -6.45 -14.61
CA ARG A 294 -9.10 -6.75 -15.92
C ARG A 294 -8.25 -6.31 -17.13
N VAL A 295 -6.91 -6.27 -16.98
CA VAL A 295 -5.99 -5.85 -18.06
C VAL A 295 -5.15 -7.01 -18.55
N TYR A 296 -4.57 -7.79 -17.65
CA TYR A 296 -3.67 -8.90 -17.98
C TYR A 296 -4.33 -10.26 -17.79
N THR A 297 -3.78 -11.25 -18.46
CA THR A 297 -4.11 -12.66 -18.33
C THR A 297 -2.95 -13.43 -17.67
N ASP A 298 -3.16 -14.70 -17.36
CA ASP A 298 -2.14 -15.56 -16.77
C ASP A 298 -0.92 -15.74 -17.69
N ASN A 299 -1.11 -15.69 -19.01
CA ASN A 299 0.00 -15.69 -19.96
C ASN A 299 0.94 -14.48 -19.75
N HIS A 300 0.41 -13.31 -19.43
CA HIS A 300 1.23 -12.15 -19.10
C HIS A 300 1.99 -12.37 -17.79
N MET A 301 1.38 -13.03 -16.80
CA MET A 301 2.06 -13.37 -15.55
C MET A 301 3.22 -14.32 -15.79
N ALA A 302 3.06 -15.32 -16.67
CA ALA A 302 4.13 -16.23 -17.06
C ALA A 302 5.30 -15.49 -17.75
N VAL A 303 5.02 -14.52 -18.62
CA VAL A 303 6.07 -13.68 -19.25
C VAL A 303 6.80 -12.83 -18.21
N ILE A 304 6.08 -12.25 -17.25
CA ILE A 304 6.67 -11.46 -16.16
C ILE A 304 7.58 -12.33 -15.29
N ALA A 305 7.11 -13.52 -14.92
CA ALA A 305 7.90 -14.46 -14.12
C ALA A 305 9.18 -14.92 -14.86
N ALA A 306 9.09 -15.22 -16.16
CA ALA A 306 10.23 -15.61 -16.98
C ALA A 306 11.28 -14.47 -17.08
N ALA A 307 10.83 -13.23 -17.26
CA ALA A 307 11.72 -12.06 -17.29
C ALA A 307 12.43 -11.86 -15.94
N LEU A 308 11.69 -11.98 -14.83
CA LEU A 308 12.29 -11.93 -13.49
C LEU A 308 13.31 -13.04 -13.28
N LYS A 309 13.01 -14.25 -13.77
CA LYS A 309 13.95 -15.37 -13.70
C LYS A 309 15.23 -15.07 -14.46
N ASN A 310 15.16 -14.53 -15.67
CA ASN A 310 16.34 -14.14 -16.43
C ASN A 310 17.23 -13.14 -15.68
N VAL A 311 16.60 -12.13 -15.05
CA VAL A 311 17.32 -11.16 -14.21
C VAL A 311 17.92 -11.85 -12.99
N TYR A 312 17.15 -12.73 -12.33
CA TYR A 312 17.58 -13.47 -11.15
C TYR A 312 18.77 -14.39 -11.46
N ASP A 313 18.77 -15.08 -12.60
CA ASP A 313 19.85 -15.99 -13.00
C ASP A 313 21.17 -15.24 -13.23
N ARG A 314 21.11 -14.01 -13.79
CA ARG A 314 22.30 -13.17 -14.03
C ARG A 314 22.57 -12.14 -12.92
N ARG A 315 21.92 -12.23 -11.77
CA ARG A 315 21.98 -11.20 -10.70
C ARG A 315 23.39 -10.88 -10.22
N GLN A 316 24.31 -11.84 -10.27
CA GLN A 316 25.71 -11.62 -9.87
C GLN A 316 26.48 -10.73 -10.87
N GLN A 317 25.94 -10.51 -12.06
CA GLN A 317 26.51 -9.60 -13.06
C GLN A 317 26.05 -8.15 -12.87
N ILE A 318 25.08 -7.91 -11.97
CA ILE A 318 24.59 -6.59 -11.61
C ILE A 318 25.46 -6.11 -10.44
N THR A 319 26.66 -5.64 -10.74
CA THR A 319 27.69 -5.34 -9.72
C THR A 319 27.37 -4.08 -8.90
N HIS A 320 26.68 -3.13 -9.50
CA HIS A 320 26.33 -1.85 -8.89
C HIS A 320 24.85 -1.50 -9.09
N GLY A 321 24.36 -0.62 -8.24
CA GLY A 321 23.00 -0.10 -8.33
C GLY A 321 22.91 1.28 -9.00
N VAL A 322 22.10 2.15 -8.41
CA VAL A 322 21.84 3.51 -8.90
C VAL A 322 22.21 4.55 -7.86
N ARG A 323 22.56 5.75 -8.30
CA ARG A 323 22.75 6.92 -7.43
C ARG A 323 21.79 8.03 -7.79
N ILE A 324 21.42 8.83 -6.78
CA ILE A 324 20.59 10.02 -6.96
C ILE A 324 21.46 11.16 -7.50
N THR A 325 21.04 11.75 -8.63
CA THR A 325 21.67 12.93 -9.22
C THR A 325 20.86 14.20 -8.92
N TRP A 326 19.55 14.05 -8.73
CA TRP A 326 18.66 15.13 -8.28
C TRP A 326 17.44 14.57 -7.59
N GLU A 327 16.92 15.28 -6.59
CA GLU A 327 15.70 14.89 -5.87
C GLU A 327 14.90 16.13 -5.43
N ALA A 328 13.57 15.99 -5.38
CA ALA A 328 12.69 16.96 -4.74
C ALA A 328 12.84 16.92 -3.21
N PRO A 329 12.60 18.03 -2.51
CA PRO A 329 12.74 18.09 -1.04
C PRO A 329 11.70 17.25 -0.30
N LEU A 330 10.59 16.85 -0.93
CA LEU A 330 9.50 16.04 -0.39
C LEU A 330 8.98 15.10 -1.48
N MET A 331 8.62 13.85 -1.10
CA MET A 331 8.08 12.84 -2.01
C MET A 331 9.00 12.60 -3.23
N ARG A 332 10.30 12.51 -2.97
CA ARG A 332 11.36 12.44 -3.99
C ARG A 332 11.16 11.31 -5.01
N HIS A 333 10.61 10.17 -4.60
CA HIS A 333 10.44 8.99 -5.46
C HIS A 333 9.56 9.23 -6.71
N PHE A 334 8.73 10.31 -6.72
CA PHE A 334 7.96 10.67 -7.92
C PHE A 334 8.76 11.40 -8.99
N THR A 335 9.84 12.08 -8.60
CA THR A 335 10.56 13.01 -9.49
C THR A 335 12.07 12.84 -9.47
N VAL A 336 12.59 11.94 -8.65
CA VAL A 336 14.02 11.68 -8.52
C VAL A 336 14.68 11.38 -9.87
N GLN A 337 15.85 11.96 -10.10
CA GLN A 337 16.71 11.60 -11.22
C GLN A 337 17.81 10.67 -10.74
N LEU A 338 18.03 9.62 -11.50
CA LEU A 338 18.93 8.54 -11.14
C LEU A 338 19.92 8.29 -12.28
N GLU A 339 21.09 7.83 -11.90
CA GLU A 339 22.12 7.37 -12.81
C GLU A 339 22.61 5.99 -12.38
N ARG A 340 22.88 5.10 -13.34
CA ARG A 340 23.52 3.81 -13.04
C ARG A 340 24.95 4.06 -12.61
N ILE A 341 25.39 3.37 -11.55
CA ILE A 341 26.79 3.37 -11.15
C ILE A 341 27.52 2.41 -12.07
N THR A 342 28.59 2.88 -12.71
CA THR A 342 29.49 2.11 -13.56
C THR A 342 30.88 2.11 -12.95
N ASP A 343 31.65 1.04 -13.17
CA ASP A 343 33.06 0.94 -12.78
C ASP A 343 33.93 2.06 -13.40
#